data_33298b2a98f40e5523aa74a43e645a5b
#
_entry.id   33298b2a98f40e5523aa74a43e645a5b
#
_cell.length_a   1.000
_cell.length_b   1.000
_cell.length_c   1.000
_cell.angle_alpha   90.00
_cell.angle_beta   90.00
_cell.angle_gamma   90.00
#
_symmetry.space_group_name_H-M   'P 1'
#
loop_
_entity.id
_entity.type
_entity.pdbx_description
1 polymer ?
#
loop_
_entity_poly.entity_id
_entity_poly.type
_entity_poly.pdbx_seq_one_letter_code
_entity_poly.pdbx_strand_id
1 'polypeptide(L)'
;TTQAKLLNELGLMQPVKDAIAAGLPVYGTCAGLILLAKNIEGEPSHRIATMDITALRNAYGRQLGSFYIEAPMKGIEGNIPMTFIRAPYIKEVWGDAEVLAEVEGKIVAARQGNQLVTAFHPELNDSLEIHKYFLSMINNK
;
A
#
# COMPACT_ATOMS: atom_id res chain seq x y z
N THR A 1 12.12 7.26 -1.60
CA THR A 1 12.16 6.08 -2.49
C THR A 1 12.71 6.46 -3.86
N THR A 2 13.19 5.49 -4.60
CA THR A 2 13.62 5.68 -5.98
C THR A 2 12.47 6.20 -6.84
N GLN A 3 11.28 5.69 -6.63
CA GLN A 3 10.08 6.14 -7.35
C GLN A 3 9.77 7.61 -7.09
N ALA A 4 9.83 8.04 -5.84
CA ALA A 4 9.56 9.42 -5.48
C ALA A 4 10.62 10.35 -6.09
N LYS A 5 11.89 9.96 -6.02
CA LYS A 5 12.98 10.73 -6.60
C LYS A 5 12.79 10.89 -8.10
N LEU A 6 12.47 9.80 -8.79
CA LEU A 6 12.25 9.81 -10.24
C LEU A 6 11.09 10.72 -10.62
N LEU A 7 9.97 10.63 -9.89
CA LEU A 7 8.82 11.49 -10.16
C LEU A 7 9.15 12.97 -9.99
N ASN A 8 9.93 13.30 -8.95
CA ASN A 8 10.39 14.68 -8.74
C ASN A 8 11.27 15.17 -9.88
N GLU A 9 12.25 14.36 -10.28
CA GLU A 9 13.19 14.72 -11.35
C GLU A 9 12.49 14.92 -12.69
N LEU A 10 11.41 14.17 -12.96
CA LEU A 10 10.66 14.29 -14.20
C LEU A 10 9.53 15.32 -14.12
N GLY A 11 9.35 15.95 -12.96
CA GLY A 11 8.27 16.92 -12.78
C GLY A 11 6.87 16.31 -12.79
N LEU A 12 6.75 15.01 -12.51
CA LEU A 12 5.48 14.29 -12.57
C LEU A 12 4.75 14.21 -11.22
N MET A 13 5.39 14.63 -10.14
CA MET A 13 4.81 14.48 -8.80
C MET A 13 3.45 15.18 -8.67
N GLN A 14 3.36 16.43 -9.06
CA GLN A 14 2.10 17.17 -8.94
C GLN A 14 1.01 16.67 -9.90
N PRO A 15 1.29 16.40 -11.19
CA PRO A 15 0.28 15.81 -12.06
C PRO A 15 -0.29 14.49 -11.55
N VAL A 16 0.55 13.64 -10.96
CA VAL A 16 0.10 12.36 -10.38
C VAL A 16 -0.80 12.61 -9.17
N LYS A 17 -0.41 13.53 -8.27
CA LYS A 17 -1.24 13.90 -7.13
C LYS A 17 -2.61 14.42 -7.57
N ASP A 18 -2.63 15.28 -8.58
CA ASP A 18 -3.87 15.87 -9.08
C ASP A 18 -4.77 14.79 -9.71
N ALA A 19 -4.20 13.85 -10.44
CA ALA A 19 -4.96 12.76 -11.03
C ALA A 19 -5.58 11.87 -9.96
N ILE A 20 -4.84 11.56 -8.89
CA ILE A 20 -5.36 10.76 -7.78
C ILE A 20 -6.49 11.49 -7.07
N ALA A 21 -6.33 12.80 -6.83
CA ALA A 21 -7.38 13.60 -6.22
C ALA A 21 -8.64 13.65 -7.08
N ALA A 22 -8.49 13.53 -8.40
CA ALA A 22 -9.60 13.51 -9.34
C ALA A 22 -10.25 12.12 -9.48
N GLY A 23 -9.73 11.10 -8.79
CA GLY A 23 -10.33 9.77 -8.75
C GLY A 23 -9.59 8.69 -9.52
N LEU A 24 -8.36 8.96 -9.99
CA LEU A 24 -7.57 7.94 -10.68
C LEU A 24 -7.36 6.74 -9.76
N PRO A 25 -7.73 5.51 -10.19
CA PRO A 25 -7.45 4.33 -9.39
C PRO A 25 -5.95 4.06 -9.29
N VAL A 26 -5.49 3.75 -8.07
CA VAL A 26 -4.07 3.52 -7.82
C VAL A 26 -3.92 2.30 -6.92
N TYR A 27 -2.96 1.45 -7.27
CA TYR A 27 -2.58 0.31 -6.49
C TYR A 27 -1.09 0.35 -6.21
N GLY A 28 -0.71 0.46 -4.93
CA GLY A 28 0.69 0.51 -4.51
C GLY A 28 1.07 -0.69 -3.66
N THR A 29 2.16 -1.36 -4.04
CA THR A 29 2.73 -2.46 -3.24
C THR A 29 4.08 -2.03 -2.70
N CYS A 30 4.37 -2.35 -1.44
CA CYS A 30 5.66 -2.07 -0.79
C CYS A 30 6.15 -0.63 -0.99
N ALA A 31 7.03 -0.37 -1.94
CA ALA A 31 7.52 0.98 -2.24
C ALA A 31 6.37 1.90 -2.64
N GLY A 32 5.35 1.38 -3.32
CA GLY A 32 4.16 2.14 -3.66
C GLY A 32 3.35 2.55 -2.43
N LEU A 33 3.28 1.68 -1.42
CA LEU A 33 2.66 2.03 -0.14
C LEU A 33 3.37 3.22 0.50
N ILE A 34 4.70 3.19 0.51
CA ILE A 34 5.51 4.29 1.03
C ILE A 34 5.24 5.58 0.25
N LEU A 35 5.14 5.47 -1.06
CA LEU A 35 4.93 6.62 -1.94
C LEU A 35 3.58 7.31 -1.68
N LEU A 36 2.53 6.55 -1.38
CA LEU A 36 1.18 7.07 -1.16
C LEU A 36 0.91 7.51 0.27
N ALA A 37 1.70 7.06 1.24
CA ALA A 37 1.49 7.41 2.65
C ALA A 37 1.75 8.89 2.90
N LYS A 38 0.85 9.54 3.63
CA LYS A 38 1.05 10.95 4.02
C LYS A 38 2.22 11.11 4.97
N ASN A 39 2.43 10.14 5.85
CA ASN A 39 3.54 10.17 6.80
C ASN A 39 4.36 8.90 6.71
N ILE A 40 5.67 9.04 6.93
CA ILE A 40 6.56 7.91 7.17
C ILE A 40 7.28 8.24 8.48
N GLU A 41 7.22 7.33 9.43
CA GLU A 41 7.83 7.56 10.73
C GLU A 41 9.32 7.84 10.57
N GLY A 42 9.77 8.96 11.14
CA GLY A 42 11.17 9.35 11.11
C GLY A 42 11.66 9.97 9.83
N GLU A 43 10.79 10.22 8.84
CA GLU A 43 11.20 10.77 7.55
C GLU A 43 10.34 11.97 7.15
N PRO A 44 10.95 12.98 6.48
CA PRO A 44 10.16 14.07 5.91
C PRO A 44 9.34 13.59 4.72
N SER A 45 8.23 14.25 4.46
CA SER A 45 7.33 13.90 3.37
C SER A 45 7.70 14.65 2.08
N HIS A 46 8.16 13.91 1.07
CA HIS A 46 8.41 14.46 -0.27
C HIS A 46 7.91 13.46 -1.31
N ARG A 47 6.67 13.03 -1.17
CA ARG A 47 6.09 11.94 -1.96
C ARG A 47 4.71 12.33 -2.45
N ILE A 48 4.02 11.41 -3.09
CA ILE A 48 2.64 11.61 -3.54
C ILE A 48 1.74 11.93 -2.34
N ALA A 49 1.86 11.17 -1.24
CA ALA A 49 1.25 11.48 0.06
C ALA A 49 -0.26 11.76 -0.03
N THR A 50 -1.01 10.81 -0.63
CA THR A 50 -2.44 10.97 -0.86
C THR A 50 -3.31 10.08 0.04
N MET A 51 -2.72 9.21 0.85
CA MET A 51 -3.47 8.33 1.74
C MET A 51 -3.25 8.67 3.21
N ASP A 52 -4.31 8.61 3.99
CA ASP A 52 -4.31 8.94 5.43
C ASP A 52 -3.73 7.78 6.24
N ILE A 53 -2.47 7.48 5.99
CA ILE A 53 -1.75 6.41 6.67
C ILE A 53 -0.35 6.88 7.06
N THR A 54 0.18 6.29 8.12
CA THR A 54 1.59 6.44 8.52
C THR A 54 2.29 5.11 8.27
N ALA A 55 3.32 5.12 7.45
CA ALA A 55 4.09 3.92 7.14
C ALA A 55 5.34 3.85 8.01
N LEU A 56 5.80 2.62 8.24
CA LEU A 56 7.05 2.37 8.96
C LEU A 56 7.90 1.41 8.13
N ARG A 57 9.12 1.85 7.79
CA ARG A 57 10.06 1.03 7.02
C ARG A 57 10.73 -0.01 7.92
N ASN A 58 11.15 -1.12 7.32
CA ASN A 58 11.92 -2.17 8.00
C ASN A 58 11.22 -2.71 9.24
N ALA A 59 9.91 -2.85 9.14
CA ALA A 59 9.04 -3.11 10.27
C ALA A 59 9.19 -4.50 10.88
N TYR A 60 9.73 -5.45 10.14
CA TYR A 60 9.78 -6.86 10.55
C TYR A 60 11.13 -7.27 11.10
N GLY A 61 12.02 -6.28 11.32
CA GLY A 61 13.36 -6.54 11.82
C GLY A 61 14.30 -7.00 10.72
N ARG A 62 15.59 -6.94 10.99
CA ARG A 62 16.62 -7.20 9.98
C ARG A 62 16.84 -8.68 9.68
N GLN A 63 16.35 -9.59 10.53
CA GLN A 63 16.45 -11.01 10.26
C GLN A 63 15.38 -11.51 9.30
N LEU A 64 14.32 -10.75 9.14
CA LEU A 64 13.17 -11.17 8.34
C LEU A 64 13.23 -10.47 6.99
N GLY A 65 14.16 -10.90 6.14
CA GLY A 65 14.27 -10.38 4.78
C GLY A 65 13.02 -10.64 3.98
N SER A 66 12.44 -11.83 4.12
CA SER A 66 11.19 -12.19 3.45
C SER A 66 10.50 -13.33 4.18
N PHE A 67 9.18 -13.38 4.07
CA PHE A 67 8.38 -14.48 4.61
C PHE A 67 7.05 -14.56 3.85
N TYR A 68 6.39 -15.71 4.03
CA TYR A 68 5.10 -16.00 3.40
C TYR A 68 4.10 -16.40 4.47
N ILE A 69 2.87 -15.91 4.32
CA ILE A 69 1.75 -16.30 5.19
C ILE A 69 0.45 -16.26 4.40
N GLU A 70 -0.54 -17.02 4.83
CA GLU A 70 -1.90 -16.91 4.32
C GLU A 70 -2.76 -16.27 5.40
N ALA A 71 -3.45 -15.20 5.06
CA ALA A 71 -4.23 -14.44 6.02
C ALA A 71 -5.46 -13.83 5.37
N PRO A 72 -6.49 -13.48 6.17
CA PRO A 72 -7.70 -12.88 5.61
C PRO A 72 -7.51 -11.42 5.25
N MET A 73 -8.29 -10.97 4.28
CA MET A 73 -8.36 -9.57 3.90
C MET A 73 -9.83 -9.17 3.76
N LYS A 74 -10.19 -8.02 4.32
CA LYS A 74 -11.56 -7.51 4.25
C LYS A 74 -11.99 -7.35 2.79
N GLY A 75 -13.17 -7.84 2.46
CA GLY A 75 -13.69 -7.78 1.10
C GLY A 75 -13.31 -8.96 0.22
N ILE A 76 -12.48 -9.87 0.73
CA ILE A 76 -12.10 -11.09 0.03
C ILE A 76 -12.46 -12.28 0.91
N GLU A 77 -13.15 -13.26 0.33
CA GLU A 77 -13.55 -14.46 1.06
C GLU A 77 -12.36 -15.39 1.25
N GLY A 78 -12.21 -15.94 2.46
CA GLY A 78 -11.13 -16.86 2.80
C GLY A 78 -9.81 -16.17 3.00
N ASN A 79 -8.75 -16.97 3.11
CA ASN A 79 -7.39 -16.45 3.26
C ASN A 79 -6.73 -16.26 1.90
N ILE A 80 -5.86 -15.26 1.81
CA ILE A 80 -5.07 -15.03 0.59
C ILE A 80 -3.59 -15.20 0.89
N PRO A 81 -2.81 -15.60 -0.11
CA PRO A 81 -1.35 -15.71 0.06
C PRO A 81 -0.72 -14.33 0.09
N MET A 82 0.19 -14.12 1.03
CA MET A 82 0.89 -12.86 1.21
C MET A 82 2.38 -13.13 1.30
N THR A 83 3.14 -12.63 0.33
CA THR A 83 4.59 -12.72 0.32
C THR A 83 5.17 -11.37 0.66
N PHE A 84 5.97 -11.31 1.72
CA PHE A 84 6.61 -10.09 2.20
C PHE A 84 8.10 -10.15 1.90
N ILE A 85 8.64 -9.09 1.30
CA ILE A 85 10.07 -8.98 1.00
C ILE A 85 10.53 -7.63 1.56
N ARG A 86 11.20 -7.67 2.73
CA ARG A 86 11.68 -6.45 3.42
C ARG A 86 10.62 -5.36 3.46
N ALA A 87 9.40 -5.77 3.73
CA ALA A 87 8.24 -4.90 3.56
C ALA A 87 8.11 -3.87 4.67
N PRO A 88 7.58 -2.69 4.37
CA PRO A 88 7.08 -1.79 5.41
C PRO A 88 5.77 -2.34 5.98
N TYR A 89 5.26 -1.70 7.03
CA TYR A 89 3.86 -1.88 7.39
C TYR A 89 3.23 -0.52 7.66
N ILE A 90 1.92 -0.52 7.84
CA ILE A 90 1.17 0.69 8.17
C ILE A 90 1.07 0.76 9.69
N LYS A 91 1.62 1.82 10.27
CA LYS A 91 1.58 2.02 11.73
C LYS A 91 0.25 2.59 12.17
N GLU A 92 -0.30 3.53 11.41
CA GLU A 92 -1.55 4.20 11.75
C GLU A 92 -2.39 4.43 10.51
N VAL A 93 -3.71 4.35 10.71
CA VAL A 93 -4.72 4.65 9.69
C VAL A 93 -5.71 5.63 10.32
N TRP A 94 -6.05 6.69 9.59
CA TRP A 94 -7.02 7.67 10.08
C TRP A 94 -7.85 8.22 8.92
N GLY A 95 -8.75 9.18 9.22
CA GLY A 95 -9.53 9.87 8.20
C GLY A 95 -10.34 8.92 7.35
N ASP A 96 -10.19 9.01 6.04
CA ASP A 96 -10.95 8.21 5.07
C ASP A 96 -10.30 6.88 4.73
N ALA A 97 -9.14 6.58 5.30
CA ALA A 97 -8.47 5.30 5.05
C ALA A 97 -9.08 4.18 5.89
N GLU A 98 -9.12 2.98 5.32
CA GLU A 98 -9.71 1.80 5.95
C GLU A 98 -8.70 0.67 5.99
N VAL A 99 -8.59 0.01 7.15
CA VAL A 99 -7.74 -1.19 7.31
C VAL A 99 -8.40 -2.37 6.60
N LEU A 100 -7.64 -3.07 5.75
CA LEU A 100 -8.14 -4.26 5.06
C LEU A 100 -7.54 -5.55 5.58
N ALA A 101 -6.31 -5.54 6.06
CA ALA A 101 -5.66 -6.74 6.56
C ALA A 101 -4.63 -6.43 7.63
N GLU A 102 -4.51 -7.33 8.60
CA GLU A 102 -3.48 -7.29 9.65
C GLU A 102 -2.83 -8.66 9.74
N VAL A 103 -1.51 -8.65 9.98
CA VAL A 103 -0.72 -9.87 10.19
C VAL A 103 0.14 -9.63 11.41
N GLU A 104 0.00 -10.48 12.43
CA GLU A 104 0.77 -10.41 13.68
C GLU A 104 0.70 -9.01 14.33
N GLY A 105 -0.49 -8.41 14.32
CA GLY A 105 -0.71 -7.10 14.91
C GLY A 105 -0.25 -5.92 14.06
N LYS A 106 0.23 -6.16 12.85
CA LYS A 106 0.68 -5.11 11.93
C LYS A 106 -0.31 -4.94 10.78
N ILE A 107 -0.64 -3.71 10.45
CA ILE A 107 -1.53 -3.43 9.33
C ILE A 107 -0.76 -3.57 8.03
N VAL A 108 -1.22 -4.45 7.15
CA VAL A 108 -0.50 -4.79 5.91
C VAL A 108 -1.26 -4.47 4.64
N ALA A 109 -2.49 -3.99 4.75
CA ALA A 109 -3.27 -3.53 3.60
C ALA A 109 -4.28 -2.47 4.04
N ALA A 110 -4.50 -1.47 3.18
CA ALA A 110 -5.45 -0.40 3.44
C ALA A 110 -6.00 0.15 2.13
N ARG A 111 -7.14 0.81 2.23
CA ARG A 111 -7.83 1.41 1.09
C ARG A 111 -8.33 2.80 1.48
N GLN A 112 -8.26 3.73 0.53
CA GLN A 112 -8.90 5.04 0.66
C GLN A 112 -9.44 5.46 -0.70
N GLY A 113 -10.76 5.51 -0.84
CA GLY A 113 -11.38 5.81 -2.13
C GLY A 113 -10.94 4.79 -3.19
N ASN A 114 -10.30 5.26 -4.25
CA ASN A 114 -9.78 4.42 -5.33
C ASN A 114 -8.32 4.06 -5.16
N GLN A 115 -7.76 4.25 -3.96
CA GLN A 115 -6.37 3.92 -3.67
C GLN A 115 -6.30 2.66 -2.82
N LEU A 116 -5.50 1.70 -3.26
CA LEU A 116 -5.26 0.44 -2.54
C LEU A 116 -3.78 0.28 -2.33
N VAL A 117 -3.37 -0.05 -1.10
CA VAL A 117 -1.97 -0.35 -0.80
C VAL A 117 -1.85 -1.68 -0.07
N THR A 118 -0.78 -2.41 -0.37
CA THR A 118 -0.43 -3.63 0.34
C THR A 118 1.05 -3.61 0.68
N ALA A 119 1.39 -4.16 1.85
CA ALA A 119 2.79 -4.33 2.25
C ALA A 119 3.39 -5.59 1.64
N PHE A 120 2.58 -6.51 1.19
CA PHE A 120 3.01 -7.75 0.56
C PHE A 120 2.94 -7.61 -0.96
N HIS A 121 3.56 -8.59 -1.65
CA HIS A 121 3.64 -8.65 -3.11
C HIS A 121 2.67 -9.68 -3.67
N PRO A 122 1.44 -9.32 -4.04
CA PRO A 122 0.47 -10.28 -4.60
C PRO A 122 0.95 -10.90 -5.91
N GLU A 123 1.74 -10.15 -6.68
CA GLU A 123 2.23 -10.60 -7.97
C GLU A 123 3.17 -11.80 -7.89
N LEU A 124 3.72 -12.09 -6.70
CA LEU A 124 4.62 -13.23 -6.50
C LEU A 124 3.88 -14.52 -6.18
N ASN A 125 2.57 -14.49 -6.18
CA ASN A 125 1.72 -15.64 -5.88
C ASN A 125 0.79 -15.92 -7.05
N ASP A 126 0.26 -17.13 -7.12
CA ASP A 126 -0.65 -17.52 -8.19
C ASP A 126 -2.07 -16.98 -8.01
N SER A 127 -2.38 -16.44 -6.85
CA SER A 127 -3.71 -15.91 -6.56
C SER A 127 -3.93 -14.57 -7.26
N LEU A 128 -5.09 -14.39 -7.87
CA LEU A 128 -5.50 -13.15 -8.52
C LEU A 128 -6.51 -12.36 -7.67
N GLU A 129 -6.74 -12.77 -6.43
CA GLU A 129 -7.78 -12.18 -5.58
C GLU A 129 -7.58 -10.69 -5.33
N ILE A 130 -6.33 -10.24 -5.12
CA ILE A 130 -6.04 -8.83 -4.90
C ILE A 130 -6.32 -8.03 -6.18
N HIS A 131 -5.93 -8.55 -7.33
CA HIS A 131 -6.18 -7.89 -8.60
C HIS A 131 -7.68 -7.78 -8.89
N LYS A 132 -8.42 -8.84 -8.60
CA LYS A 132 -9.89 -8.83 -8.71
C LYS A 132 -10.51 -7.81 -7.79
N TYR A 133 -10.01 -7.73 -6.55
CA TYR A 133 -10.48 -6.75 -5.58
C TYR A 133 -10.27 -5.32 -6.10
N PHE A 134 -9.07 -5.03 -6.61
CA PHE A 134 -8.77 -3.71 -7.15
C PHE A 134 -9.68 -3.36 -8.34
N LEU A 135 -9.92 -4.32 -9.23
CA LEU A 135 -10.82 -4.11 -10.35
C LEU A 135 -12.25 -3.84 -9.87
N SER A 136 -12.69 -4.51 -8.80
CA SER A 136 -14.01 -4.25 -8.25
C SER A 136 -14.14 -2.85 -7.66
N MET A 137 -13.07 -2.32 -7.08
CA MET A 137 -13.04 -0.92 -6.61
C MET A 137 -13.28 0.06 -7.76
N ILE A 138 -12.70 -0.20 -8.92
CA ILE A 138 -12.84 0.65 -10.08
C ILE A 138 -14.26 0.58 -10.65
N ASN A 139 -14.83 -0.62 -10.70
CA ASN A 139 -16.13 -0.86 -11.35
C ASN A 139 -17.33 -0.51 -10.49
N ASN A 140 -17.14 -0.31 -9.18
CA ASN A 140 -18.23 -0.02 -8.24
C ASN A 140 -18.38 1.48 -7.95
N LYS A 141 -18.27 2.27 -8.96
CA LYS A 141 -18.49 3.72 -8.83
C LYS A 141 -19.92 4.09 -9.12
#